data_d1801529559ffcd8639f419615922629
#
_entry.id   d1801529559ffcd8639f419615922629
#
_cell.length_a   1.000
_cell.length_b   1.000
_cell.length_c   1.000
_cell.angle_alpha   90.00
_cell.angle_beta   90.00
_cell.angle_gamma   90.00
#
_symmetry.space_group_name_H-M   'P 1'
#
loop_
_entity.id
_entity.type
_entity.pdbx_description
1 polymer ?
#
loop_
_entity_poly.entity_id
_entity_poly.type
_entity_poly.pdbx_seq_one_letter_code
_entity_poly.pdbx_strand_id
1 'polypeptide(L)'
;MEEDIIQRIPSFDDRMMYDWCLRLSRVMSKTKEFKKGSGKSAKIVVKRKYQHNDVVANKIDNSLKYYGGDMAKPKVKLRDYQQRIATEACDHLRKHRFVYLAMEVRTGKTLTSLASAGMMDVNNVLFVTKKKAISSIESDYGLLSPSFSMTCINYESLHKVDHSNKFDLIILDEAHGMGAFPKPSNRAKQVNSIIGKYNPYVILLSGTPTPESYCQMYHQVYGIRTNPFTSYKNFYRFSDDHVNIKERKINGFMVKDYSSGRSSILRAMKKHIISYSQKEAGFKVETREHILLVDLEPTTYKIASRLKKDLVVEGTDEVILADTPVKLMMKLHQLYSGTIKFESGNSKVIDYSKANYIHYKFIDKKIGIFYKFKEELNALKKVYGDKICTELEEFNNTDKSIALQIVSGREGISLRKAEALVYYNIDFSATSYWQSRDRMTTKERLESDVYWVFSKGGIESEIYKAVSKKKDFTVSHFKKLS
;
A
#
# COMPACT_ATOMS: atom_id res chain seq x y z
N MET A 1 -39.77 -22.48 -13.73
CA MET A 1 -39.29 -22.44 -12.32
C MET A 1 -38.04 -21.55 -12.12
N GLU A 2 -37.10 -21.58 -13.01
CA GLU A 2 -35.92 -20.64 -13.00
C GLU A 2 -36.34 -19.21 -13.36
N GLU A 3 -37.24 -19.03 -14.35
CA GLU A 3 -37.76 -17.71 -14.75
C GLU A 3 -38.64 -17.04 -13.67
N ASP A 4 -39.39 -17.80 -12.87
CA ASP A 4 -40.21 -17.25 -11.78
C ASP A 4 -39.40 -16.70 -10.60
N ILE A 5 -38.17 -17.16 -10.42
CA ILE A 5 -37.25 -16.64 -9.40
C ILE A 5 -36.63 -15.31 -9.87
N ILE A 6 -36.34 -15.21 -11.17
CA ILE A 6 -35.72 -14.03 -11.78
C ILE A 6 -36.61 -12.80 -11.74
N GLN A 7 -37.92 -12.95 -11.96
CA GLN A 7 -38.88 -11.83 -12.01
C GLN A 7 -39.17 -11.16 -10.67
N ARG A 8 -38.61 -11.64 -9.54
CA ARG A 8 -38.94 -11.18 -8.18
C ARG A 8 -37.83 -10.63 -7.36
N ILE A 9 -36.69 -10.57 -7.96
CA ILE A 9 -35.53 -10.01 -7.31
C ILE A 9 -35.40 -8.53 -7.77
N PRO A 10 -35.61 -7.51 -6.91
CA PRO A 10 -35.59 -6.11 -7.34
C PRO A 10 -34.19 -5.54 -7.27
N SER A 11 -33.61 -5.23 -8.38
CA SER A 11 -32.34 -4.50 -8.51
C SER A 11 -31.02 -5.27 -8.22
N PHE A 12 -29.99 -4.68 -8.41
CA PHE A 12 -28.58 -4.97 -8.62
C PHE A 12 -27.90 -6.08 -7.73
N ASP A 13 -28.31 -6.26 -6.48
CA ASP A 13 -27.84 -7.35 -5.60
C ASP A 13 -28.30 -8.73 -6.09
N ASP A 14 -29.12 -8.72 -7.09
CA ASP A 14 -29.88 -9.83 -7.62
C ASP A 14 -29.08 -10.76 -8.51
N ARG A 15 -28.07 -10.26 -9.21
CA ARG A 15 -27.20 -11.16 -9.99
C ARG A 15 -26.31 -12.01 -9.11
N MET A 16 -25.86 -11.46 -8.00
CA MET A 16 -25.09 -12.23 -7.01
C MET A 16 -25.99 -13.24 -6.30
N MET A 17 -27.20 -12.81 -5.89
CA MET A 17 -28.22 -13.69 -5.34
C MET A 17 -28.64 -14.75 -6.33
N TYR A 18 -28.86 -14.38 -7.59
CA TYR A 18 -29.19 -15.30 -8.67
C TYR A 18 -28.14 -16.36 -8.90
N ASP A 19 -26.90 -15.98 -9.02
CA ASP A 19 -25.77 -16.90 -9.20
C ASP A 19 -25.59 -17.80 -7.97
N TRP A 20 -25.86 -17.28 -6.80
CA TRP A 20 -25.82 -18.01 -5.53
C TRP A 20 -27.02 -18.96 -5.39
N CYS A 21 -28.23 -18.51 -5.74
CA CYS A 21 -29.44 -19.35 -5.81
C CYS A 21 -29.34 -20.45 -6.87
N LEU A 22 -28.72 -20.18 -8.04
CA LEU A 22 -28.39 -21.18 -9.06
C LEU A 22 -27.40 -22.23 -8.54
N ARG A 23 -26.41 -21.82 -7.76
CA ARG A 23 -25.45 -22.75 -7.12
C ARG A 23 -26.12 -23.58 -6.03
N LEU A 24 -26.97 -22.97 -5.23
CA LEU A 24 -27.78 -23.68 -4.25
C LEU A 24 -28.80 -24.64 -4.93
N SER A 25 -29.44 -24.26 -6.04
CA SER A 25 -30.35 -25.12 -6.79
C SER A 25 -29.63 -26.32 -7.42
N ARG A 26 -28.40 -26.15 -7.88
CA ARG A 26 -27.54 -27.27 -8.36
C ARG A 26 -27.12 -28.22 -7.23
N VAL A 27 -26.85 -27.69 -6.03
CA VAL A 27 -26.60 -28.52 -4.83
C VAL A 27 -27.87 -29.16 -4.31
N MET A 28 -29.05 -28.55 -4.56
CA MET A 28 -30.35 -28.95 -4.11
C MET A 28 -31.21 -29.62 -5.21
N SER A 29 -30.62 -30.10 -6.29
CA SER A 29 -31.32 -30.68 -7.46
C SER A 29 -32.34 -31.81 -7.17
N LYS A 30 -32.65 -32.06 -5.90
CA LYS A 30 -33.61 -33.04 -5.41
C LYS A 30 -34.74 -32.45 -4.55
N THR A 31 -34.86 -31.11 -4.40
CA THR A 31 -35.93 -30.45 -3.66
C THR A 31 -37.01 -29.94 -4.61
N LYS A 32 -38.23 -30.38 -4.37
CA LYS A 32 -39.33 -30.24 -5.35
C LYS A 32 -40.34 -29.12 -5.13
N GLU A 33 -40.30 -28.28 -4.11
CA GLU A 33 -41.34 -27.24 -3.93
C GLU A 33 -40.86 -25.95 -3.25
N PHE A 34 -41.09 -24.84 -3.95
CA PHE A 34 -41.03 -23.49 -3.38
C PHE A 34 -42.50 -22.98 -3.18
N LYS A 35 -42.87 -22.57 -1.97
CA LYS A 35 -44.16 -21.88 -1.75
C LYS A 35 -43.94 -20.37 -1.56
N LYS A 36 -44.76 -19.59 -2.26
CA LYS A 36 -44.90 -18.16 -2.12
C LYS A 36 -45.72 -17.76 -0.90
N GLY A 37 -45.23 -16.83 -0.08
CA GLY A 37 -46.06 -16.13 0.89
C GLY A 37 -46.64 -14.86 0.26
N SER A 38 -47.95 -14.59 0.52
CA SER A 38 -48.60 -13.35 0.13
C SER A 38 -48.40 -12.29 1.23
N GLY A 39 -47.74 -11.19 0.93
CA GLY A 39 -47.50 -10.07 1.85
C GLY A 39 -46.37 -9.16 1.39
N LYS A 40 -46.27 -7.96 1.99
CA LYS A 40 -45.31 -6.91 1.61
C LYS A 40 -43.82 -7.30 1.74
N SER A 41 -43.50 -8.48 2.22
CA SER A 41 -42.21 -9.13 2.17
C SER A 41 -42.40 -10.59 1.76
N ALA A 42 -42.03 -10.95 0.54
CA ALA A 42 -42.08 -12.34 0.08
C ALA A 42 -41.07 -13.17 0.85
N LYS A 43 -41.47 -14.10 1.69
CA LYS A 43 -40.63 -15.13 2.29
C LYS A 43 -40.51 -16.30 1.33
N ILE A 44 -39.30 -16.66 0.93
CA ILE A 44 -39.06 -17.90 0.21
C ILE A 44 -38.97 -19.02 1.25
N VAL A 45 -39.94 -19.93 1.23
CA VAL A 45 -39.93 -21.11 2.12
C VAL A 45 -39.46 -22.32 1.32
N VAL A 46 -38.33 -22.88 1.68
CA VAL A 46 -37.83 -24.13 1.12
C VAL A 46 -38.37 -25.30 1.93
N LYS A 47 -39.19 -26.16 1.35
CA LYS A 47 -39.68 -27.38 2.00
C LYS A 47 -38.71 -28.53 1.73
N ARG A 48 -38.10 -29.06 2.78
CA ARG A 48 -37.15 -30.20 2.71
C ARG A 48 -37.91 -31.49 2.41
N LYS A 49 -37.38 -32.29 1.50
CA LYS A 49 -37.83 -33.64 1.24
C LYS A 49 -36.85 -34.74 1.68
N TYR A 50 -35.68 -34.39 2.17
CA TYR A 50 -34.66 -35.37 2.62
C TYR A 50 -33.98 -34.97 3.93
N GLN A 51 -33.94 -35.93 4.87
CA GLN A 51 -33.39 -35.76 6.24
C GLN A 51 -31.88 -35.91 6.36
N HIS A 52 -31.10 -36.00 5.26
CA HIS A 52 -29.70 -36.43 5.35
C HIS A 52 -28.65 -35.43 4.88
N ASN A 53 -28.85 -34.13 5.09
CA ASN A 53 -27.73 -33.21 4.98
C ASN A 53 -27.96 -31.97 5.88
N ASP A 54 -27.85 -32.18 7.18
CA ASP A 54 -28.04 -31.12 8.19
C ASP A 54 -27.07 -29.95 7.98
N VAL A 55 -25.85 -30.20 7.44
CA VAL A 55 -24.88 -29.17 7.13
C VAL A 55 -25.34 -28.25 6.00
N VAL A 56 -25.89 -28.81 4.92
CA VAL A 56 -26.42 -28.03 3.78
C VAL A 56 -27.68 -27.31 4.19
N ALA A 57 -28.55 -27.98 4.95
CA ALA A 57 -29.78 -27.40 5.48
C ALA A 57 -29.50 -26.24 6.45
N ASN A 58 -28.56 -26.39 7.36
CA ASN A 58 -28.13 -25.32 8.26
C ASN A 58 -27.50 -24.14 7.52
N LYS A 59 -26.73 -24.39 6.45
CA LYS A 59 -26.20 -23.32 5.58
C LYS A 59 -27.33 -22.57 4.86
N ILE A 60 -28.37 -23.28 4.39
CA ILE A 60 -29.53 -22.66 3.76
C ILE A 60 -30.32 -21.87 4.78
N ASP A 61 -30.62 -22.44 5.95
CA ASP A 61 -31.35 -21.75 7.02
C ASP A 61 -30.61 -20.54 7.55
N ASN A 62 -29.27 -20.63 7.68
CA ASN A 62 -28.43 -19.50 8.05
C ASN A 62 -28.39 -18.44 6.92
N SER A 63 -28.40 -18.85 5.68
CA SER A 63 -28.46 -17.94 4.55
C SER A 63 -29.84 -17.27 4.43
N LEU A 64 -30.95 -18.01 4.66
CA LEU A 64 -32.28 -17.46 4.69
C LEU A 64 -32.53 -16.54 5.90
N LYS A 65 -31.92 -16.85 7.07
CA LYS A 65 -31.85 -15.94 8.23
C LYS A 65 -31.05 -14.69 7.92
N TYR A 66 -29.98 -14.85 7.19
CA TYR A 66 -29.11 -13.76 6.74
C TYR A 66 -29.86 -12.78 5.82
N TYR A 67 -30.74 -13.28 4.94
CA TYR A 67 -31.57 -12.46 4.05
C TYR A 67 -32.94 -12.07 4.63
N GLY A 68 -33.39 -12.67 5.72
CA GLY A 68 -34.67 -12.40 6.37
C GLY A 68 -34.59 -11.66 7.72
N GLY A 69 -33.41 -11.45 8.25
CA GLY A 69 -33.18 -10.62 9.44
C GLY A 69 -32.90 -9.17 9.06
N ASP A 70 -33.14 -8.24 9.97
CA ASP A 70 -32.76 -6.82 9.86
C ASP A 70 -31.24 -6.65 9.73
N MET A 71 -30.68 -7.12 8.60
CA MET A 71 -29.31 -6.79 8.25
C MET A 71 -29.26 -5.33 7.85
N ALA A 72 -28.45 -4.58 8.52
CA ALA A 72 -28.12 -3.23 8.10
C ALA A 72 -27.67 -3.30 6.65
N LYS A 73 -28.45 -2.69 5.73
CA LYS A 73 -28.05 -2.58 4.33
C LYS A 73 -26.63 -2.03 4.28
N PRO A 74 -25.75 -2.55 3.41
CA PRO A 74 -24.42 -2.00 3.30
C PRO A 74 -24.51 -0.49 3.09
N LYS A 75 -23.86 0.27 3.98
CA LYS A 75 -23.88 1.74 3.95
C LYS A 75 -23.10 2.29 2.76
N VAL A 76 -22.40 1.42 2.03
CA VAL A 76 -21.59 1.77 0.87
C VAL A 76 -21.98 0.90 -0.33
N LYS A 77 -22.19 1.54 -1.50
CA LYS A 77 -22.36 0.85 -2.77
C LYS A 77 -21.02 0.76 -3.48
N LEU A 78 -20.63 -0.45 -3.88
CA LEU A 78 -19.45 -0.66 -4.71
C LEU A 78 -19.66 0.02 -6.08
N ARG A 79 -18.59 0.53 -6.66
CA ARG A 79 -18.57 1.01 -8.04
C ARG A 79 -18.60 -0.19 -9.00
N ASP A 80 -19.13 -0.03 -10.19
CA ASP A 80 -19.27 -1.13 -11.17
C ASP A 80 -17.95 -1.86 -11.44
N TYR A 81 -16.84 -1.12 -11.55
CA TYR A 81 -15.54 -1.75 -11.73
C TYR A 81 -15.06 -2.52 -10.49
N GLN A 82 -15.39 -2.05 -9.28
CA GLN A 82 -15.04 -2.78 -8.04
C GLN A 82 -15.81 -4.08 -7.97
N GLN A 83 -17.09 -4.07 -8.32
CA GLN A 83 -17.93 -5.26 -8.40
C GLN A 83 -17.38 -6.27 -9.41
N ARG A 84 -17.04 -5.80 -10.62
CA ARG A 84 -16.45 -6.63 -11.66
C ARG A 84 -15.13 -7.26 -11.21
N ILE A 85 -14.22 -6.44 -10.65
CA ILE A 85 -12.92 -6.93 -10.17
C ILE A 85 -13.09 -7.90 -9.01
N ALA A 86 -14.04 -7.66 -8.09
CA ALA A 86 -14.33 -8.57 -6.99
C ALA A 86 -14.82 -9.94 -7.49
N THR A 87 -15.69 -9.96 -8.50
CA THR A 87 -16.15 -11.20 -9.14
C THR A 87 -15.01 -11.95 -9.81
N GLU A 88 -14.19 -11.25 -10.62
CA GLU A 88 -13.00 -11.82 -11.27
C GLU A 88 -12.00 -12.38 -10.26
N ALA A 89 -11.79 -11.65 -9.14
CA ALA A 89 -10.92 -12.11 -8.05
C ALA A 89 -11.42 -13.42 -7.42
N CYS A 90 -12.74 -13.59 -7.26
CA CYS A 90 -13.31 -14.84 -6.76
C CYS A 90 -13.03 -16.02 -7.70
N ASP A 91 -13.11 -15.82 -9.01
CA ASP A 91 -12.80 -16.86 -9.99
C ASP A 91 -11.32 -17.25 -9.95
N HIS A 92 -10.42 -16.26 -9.81
CA HIS A 92 -8.99 -16.51 -9.58
C HIS A 92 -8.74 -17.28 -8.26
N LEU A 93 -9.40 -16.88 -7.17
CA LEU A 93 -9.28 -17.56 -5.87
C LEU A 93 -9.73 -19.02 -5.97
N ARG A 94 -10.87 -19.30 -6.60
CA ARG A 94 -11.39 -20.67 -6.77
C ARG A 94 -10.45 -21.52 -7.62
N LYS A 95 -9.89 -20.95 -8.68
CA LYS A 95 -9.03 -21.65 -9.64
C LYS A 95 -7.60 -21.81 -9.16
N HIS A 96 -7.03 -20.77 -8.54
CA HIS A 96 -5.61 -20.67 -8.24
C HIS A 96 -5.32 -20.52 -6.75
N ARG A 97 -6.33 -20.44 -5.89
CA ARG A 97 -6.26 -20.19 -4.45
C ARG A 97 -5.66 -18.85 -4.06
N PHE A 98 -5.20 -18.04 -5.01
CA PHE A 98 -4.75 -16.69 -4.76
C PHE A 98 -4.98 -15.76 -5.95
N VAL A 99 -5.01 -14.48 -5.64
CA VAL A 99 -5.07 -13.38 -6.61
C VAL A 99 -4.23 -12.21 -6.12
N TYR A 100 -3.59 -11.53 -7.05
CA TYR A 100 -2.88 -10.28 -6.80
C TYR A 100 -3.68 -9.11 -7.40
N LEU A 101 -4.27 -8.26 -6.57
CA LEU A 101 -4.96 -7.04 -6.99
C LEU A 101 -3.95 -5.91 -7.10
N ALA A 102 -3.40 -5.73 -8.29
CA ALA A 102 -2.47 -4.67 -8.64
C ALA A 102 -3.25 -3.39 -9.01
N MET A 103 -4.02 -2.87 -8.05
CA MET A 103 -4.86 -1.70 -8.23
C MET A 103 -4.14 -0.45 -7.73
N GLU A 104 -4.13 0.61 -8.53
CA GLU A 104 -3.48 1.86 -8.14
C GLU A 104 -4.10 2.50 -6.90
N VAL A 105 -3.39 3.46 -6.33
CA VAL A 105 -3.84 4.19 -5.12
C VAL A 105 -5.23 4.80 -5.37
N ARG A 106 -6.12 4.77 -4.35
CA ARG A 106 -7.48 5.34 -4.38
C ARG A 106 -8.48 4.71 -5.36
N THR A 107 -8.16 3.57 -5.96
CA THR A 107 -9.14 2.80 -6.74
C THR A 107 -10.04 1.90 -5.87
N GLY A 108 -9.89 1.95 -4.54
CA GLY A 108 -10.73 1.23 -3.58
C GLY A 108 -10.36 -0.23 -3.38
N LYS A 109 -9.05 -0.55 -3.35
CA LYS A 109 -8.52 -1.91 -3.11
C LYS A 109 -9.14 -2.62 -1.92
N THR A 110 -9.25 -1.91 -0.78
CA THR A 110 -9.79 -2.46 0.48
C THR A 110 -11.22 -2.94 0.29
N LEU A 111 -12.12 -2.06 -0.17
CA LEU A 111 -13.52 -2.43 -0.40
C LEU A 111 -13.66 -3.56 -1.44
N THR A 112 -12.85 -3.52 -2.51
CA THR A 112 -12.86 -4.58 -3.53
C THR A 112 -12.42 -5.93 -2.95
N SER A 113 -11.36 -5.96 -2.12
CA SER A 113 -10.88 -7.20 -1.50
C SER A 113 -11.85 -7.75 -0.44
N LEU A 114 -12.45 -6.88 0.36
CA LEU A 114 -13.49 -7.27 1.33
C LEU A 114 -14.73 -7.81 0.62
N ALA A 115 -15.15 -7.18 -0.48
CA ALA A 115 -16.25 -7.68 -1.30
C ALA A 115 -15.93 -9.03 -1.93
N SER A 116 -14.69 -9.22 -2.43
CA SER A 116 -14.23 -10.52 -2.93
C SER A 116 -14.31 -11.59 -1.84
N ALA A 117 -13.87 -11.28 -0.62
CA ALA A 117 -14.00 -12.19 0.51
C ALA A 117 -15.46 -12.51 0.84
N GLY A 118 -16.36 -11.52 0.80
CA GLY A 118 -17.80 -11.72 1.01
C GLY A 118 -18.49 -12.58 -0.05
N MET A 119 -17.94 -12.65 -1.28
CA MET A 119 -18.42 -13.52 -2.35
C MET A 119 -17.84 -14.95 -2.27
N MET A 120 -16.88 -15.19 -1.40
CA MET A 120 -16.35 -16.50 -1.12
C MET A 120 -17.06 -17.12 0.08
N ASP A 121 -17.19 -18.45 0.10
CA ASP A 121 -17.73 -19.18 1.26
C ASP A 121 -16.65 -19.28 2.35
N VAL A 122 -16.39 -18.16 3.02
CA VAL A 122 -15.36 -18.01 4.09
C VAL A 122 -16.01 -17.47 5.36
N ASN A 123 -15.55 -17.96 6.50
CA ASN A 123 -16.06 -17.53 7.81
C ASN A 123 -15.06 -16.64 8.55
N ASN A 124 -13.75 -16.91 8.40
CA ASN A 124 -12.71 -16.23 9.13
C ASN A 124 -11.67 -15.65 8.17
N VAL A 125 -11.55 -14.33 8.17
CA VAL A 125 -10.63 -13.58 7.32
C VAL A 125 -9.56 -12.90 8.17
N LEU A 126 -8.30 -13.11 7.85
CA LEU A 126 -7.18 -12.36 8.41
C LEU A 126 -6.80 -11.24 7.46
N PHE A 127 -6.95 -9.99 7.89
CA PHE A 127 -6.52 -8.83 7.15
C PHE A 127 -5.22 -8.27 7.73
N VAL A 128 -4.13 -8.35 6.97
CA VAL A 128 -2.80 -7.89 7.40
C VAL A 128 -2.45 -6.59 6.69
N THR A 129 -2.17 -5.56 7.44
CA THR A 129 -1.89 -4.22 6.92
C THR A 129 -0.82 -3.50 7.72
N LYS A 130 -0.68 -2.19 7.55
CA LYS A 130 0.15 -1.32 8.39
C LYS A 130 -0.66 -0.77 9.56
N LYS A 131 -0.02 -0.59 10.73
CA LYS A 131 -0.69 -0.15 11.96
C LYS A 131 -1.61 1.06 11.76
N LYS A 132 -1.17 2.06 10.98
CA LYS A 132 -1.96 3.29 10.72
C LYS A 132 -3.19 3.08 9.83
N ALA A 133 -3.28 1.97 9.11
CA ALA A 133 -4.39 1.70 8.20
C ALA A 133 -5.51 0.86 8.86
N ILE A 134 -5.28 0.26 10.02
CA ILE A 134 -6.22 -0.64 10.69
C ILE A 134 -7.59 0.01 10.86
N SER A 135 -7.66 1.19 11.46
CA SER A 135 -8.93 1.88 11.72
C SER A 135 -9.72 2.20 10.45
N SER A 136 -9.03 2.54 9.37
CA SER A 136 -9.68 2.78 8.06
C SER A 136 -10.25 1.49 7.47
N ILE A 137 -9.53 0.37 7.61
CA ILE A 137 -9.98 -0.94 7.11
C ILE A 137 -11.16 -1.46 7.92
N GLU A 138 -11.13 -1.30 9.25
CA GLU A 138 -12.25 -1.66 10.12
C GLU A 138 -13.49 -0.80 9.81
N SER A 139 -13.29 0.48 9.48
CA SER A 139 -14.38 1.35 9.01
C SER A 139 -14.97 0.86 7.69
N ASP A 140 -14.14 0.52 6.70
CA ASP A 140 -14.58 -0.02 5.41
C ASP A 140 -15.32 -1.36 5.58
N TYR A 141 -14.83 -2.23 6.48
CA TYR A 141 -15.47 -3.48 6.85
C TYR A 141 -16.87 -3.24 7.48
N GLY A 142 -16.97 -2.29 8.42
CA GLY A 142 -18.24 -1.90 9.02
C GLY A 142 -19.24 -1.28 8.04
N LEU A 143 -18.75 -0.55 7.01
CA LEU A 143 -19.59 0.01 5.95
C LEU A 143 -20.12 -1.07 4.99
N LEU A 144 -19.31 -2.07 4.72
CA LEU A 144 -19.68 -3.18 3.83
C LEU A 144 -20.55 -4.23 4.55
N SER A 145 -20.43 -4.34 5.87
CA SER A 145 -21.15 -5.31 6.72
C SER A 145 -21.18 -6.73 6.14
N PRO A 146 -20.04 -7.38 5.85
CA PRO A 146 -20.01 -8.71 5.27
C PRO A 146 -20.34 -9.81 6.31
N SER A 147 -20.63 -11.02 5.84
CA SER A 147 -21.03 -12.15 6.69
C SER A 147 -19.88 -12.85 7.40
N PHE A 148 -18.64 -12.61 7.01
CA PHE A 148 -17.47 -13.24 7.62
C PHE A 148 -16.95 -12.42 8.83
N SER A 149 -16.27 -13.09 9.74
CA SER A 149 -15.52 -12.46 10.82
C SER A 149 -14.15 -12.01 10.31
N MET A 150 -13.71 -10.79 10.66
CA MET A 150 -12.42 -10.26 10.25
C MET A 150 -11.51 -9.98 11.46
N THR A 151 -10.30 -10.53 11.44
CA THR A 151 -9.21 -10.11 12.31
C THR A 151 -8.29 -9.18 11.54
N CYS A 152 -8.25 -7.90 11.92
CA CYS A 152 -7.35 -6.91 11.30
C CYS A 152 -6.12 -6.70 12.17
N ILE A 153 -4.92 -6.89 11.60
CA ILE A 153 -3.65 -6.81 12.36
C ILE A 153 -2.54 -6.21 11.50
N ASN A 154 -1.55 -5.62 12.15
CA ASN A 154 -0.37 -5.14 11.44
C ASN A 154 0.71 -6.23 11.33
N TYR A 155 1.55 -6.12 10.28
CA TYR A 155 2.63 -7.07 10.00
C TYR A 155 3.54 -7.34 11.19
N GLU A 156 3.88 -6.31 11.96
CA GLU A 156 4.79 -6.40 13.11
C GLU A 156 4.17 -7.17 14.28
N SER A 157 2.86 -7.29 14.32
CA SER A 157 2.10 -7.97 15.38
C SER A 157 1.60 -9.36 14.98
N LEU A 158 1.98 -9.88 13.81
CA LEU A 158 1.54 -11.21 13.35
C LEU A 158 1.86 -12.36 14.32
N HIS A 159 2.91 -12.21 15.14
CA HIS A 159 3.24 -13.16 16.20
C HIS A 159 2.18 -13.25 17.32
N LYS A 160 1.25 -12.29 17.38
CA LYS A 160 0.14 -12.25 18.36
C LYS A 160 -1.16 -12.83 17.82
N VAL A 161 -1.17 -13.29 16.58
CA VAL A 161 -2.36 -13.90 15.98
C VAL A 161 -2.74 -15.14 16.77
N ASP A 162 -4.00 -15.20 17.18
CA ASP A 162 -4.53 -16.41 17.81
C ASP A 162 -4.63 -17.54 16.78
N HIS A 163 -3.86 -18.57 17.01
CA HIS A 163 -3.79 -19.76 16.18
C HIS A 163 -4.83 -20.84 16.52
N SER A 164 -5.73 -20.60 17.49
CA SER A 164 -6.86 -21.47 17.77
C SER A 164 -7.88 -21.46 16.66
N ASN A 165 -8.03 -20.31 15.98
CA ASN A 165 -8.95 -20.11 14.86
C ASN A 165 -8.23 -20.34 13.52
N LYS A 166 -8.84 -21.17 12.66
CA LYS A 166 -8.39 -21.37 11.29
C LYS A 166 -8.87 -20.19 10.42
N PHE A 167 -7.94 -19.57 9.68
CA PHE A 167 -8.29 -18.59 8.67
C PHE A 167 -8.59 -19.26 7.33
N ASP A 168 -9.74 -18.94 6.74
CA ASP A 168 -10.16 -19.45 5.44
C ASP A 168 -9.57 -18.60 4.30
N LEU A 169 -9.38 -17.29 4.56
CA LEU A 169 -8.84 -16.33 3.62
C LEU A 169 -7.92 -15.33 4.34
N ILE A 170 -6.83 -14.96 3.68
CA ILE A 170 -5.90 -13.91 4.14
C ILE A 170 -5.84 -12.81 3.10
N ILE A 171 -5.99 -11.56 3.54
CA ILE A 171 -5.77 -10.36 2.73
C ILE A 171 -4.49 -9.69 3.20
N LEU A 172 -3.54 -9.48 2.28
CA LEU A 172 -2.22 -8.91 2.54
C LEU A 172 -2.13 -7.53 1.87
N ASP A 173 -2.36 -6.49 2.64
CA ASP A 173 -2.28 -5.11 2.13
C ASP A 173 -0.82 -4.64 2.05
N GLU A 174 -0.51 -3.82 1.03
CA GLU A 174 0.84 -3.38 0.70
C GLU A 174 1.84 -4.57 0.63
N ALA A 175 1.43 -5.63 -0.05
CA ALA A 175 2.15 -6.90 -0.13
C ALA A 175 3.59 -6.76 -0.67
N HIS A 176 3.89 -5.70 -1.44
CA HIS A 176 5.24 -5.39 -1.90
C HIS A 176 6.26 -5.27 -0.74
N GLY A 177 5.81 -4.90 0.47
CA GLY A 177 6.64 -4.87 1.68
C GLY A 177 7.20 -6.23 2.12
N MET A 178 6.69 -7.34 1.58
CA MET A 178 7.24 -8.69 1.77
C MET A 178 8.30 -9.06 0.72
N GLY A 179 8.50 -8.24 -0.29
CA GLY A 179 9.31 -8.55 -1.47
C GLY A 179 10.83 -8.44 -1.29
N ALA A 180 11.35 -8.42 -0.08
CA ALA A 180 12.81 -8.39 0.14
C ALA A 180 13.49 -9.61 -0.50
N PHE A 181 14.62 -9.39 -1.16
CA PHE A 181 15.44 -10.41 -1.82
C PHE A 181 16.94 -10.12 -1.61
N PRO A 182 17.84 -11.08 -1.70
CA PRO A 182 17.63 -12.51 -1.96
C PRO A 182 17.04 -13.29 -0.77
N LYS A 183 17.13 -12.75 0.46
CA LYS A 183 16.57 -13.38 1.66
C LYS A 183 15.19 -12.79 1.98
N PRO A 184 14.21 -13.61 2.44
CA PRO A 184 12.91 -13.13 2.84
C PRO A 184 13.00 -12.23 4.07
N SER A 185 12.17 -11.18 4.10
CA SER A 185 11.99 -10.35 5.29
C SER A 185 11.30 -11.13 6.42
N ASN A 186 11.39 -10.63 7.66
CA ASN A 186 10.68 -11.24 8.79
C ASN A 186 9.16 -11.24 8.57
N ARG A 187 8.61 -10.19 7.94
CA ARG A 187 7.18 -10.14 7.53
C ARG A 187 6.84 -11.30 6.60
N ALA A 188 7.62 -11.51 5.54
CA ALA A 188 7.42 -12.61 4.60
C ALA A 188 7.48 -13.98 5.30
N LYS A 189 8.43 -14.17 6.22
CA LYS A 189 8.56 -15.44 6.98
C LYS A 189 7.32 -15.71 7.84
N GLN A 190 6.83 -14.72 8.58
CA GLN A 190 5.65 -14.86 9.44
C GLN A 190 4.39 -15.15 8.62
N VAL A 191 4.14 -14.37 7.55
CA VAL A 191 3.01 -14.59 6.65
C VAL A 191 3.07 -15.99 6.03
N ASN A 192 4.24 -16.41 5.52
CA ASN A 192 4.42 -17.74 4.92
C ASN A 192 4.19 -18.88 5.93
N SER A 193 4.55 -18.69 7.20
CA SER A 193 4.25 -19.65 8.27
C SER A 193 2.74 -19.85 8.46
N ILE A 194 1.99 -18.74 8.48
CA ILE A 194 0.52 -18.77 8.61
C ILE A 194 -0.12 -19.43 7.38
N ILE A 195 0.31 -19.04 6.17
CA ILE A 195 -0.20 -19.62 4.92
C ILE A 195 0.12 -21.13 4.87
N GLY A 196 1.33 -21.52 5.22
CA GLY A 196 1.76 -22.93 5.25
C GLY A 196 0.93 -23.78 6.23
N LYS A 197 0.58 -23.21 7.39
CA LYS A 197 -0.21 -23.90 8.44
C LYS A 197 -1.67 -24.11 8.01
N TYR A 198 -2.33 -23.10 7.48
CA TYR A 198 -3.78 -23.14 7.24
C TYR A 198 -4.16 -23.37 5.79
N ASN A 199 -3.25 -23.12 4.85
CA ASN A 199 -3.50 -23.16 3.40
C ASN A 199 -4.77 -22.40 2.98
N PRO A 200 -4.92 -21.13 3.41
CA PRO A 200 -6.09 -20.32 3.12
C PRO A 200 -6.13 -19.88 1.66
N TYR A 201 -7.23 -19.24 1.25
CA TYR A 201 -7.21 -18.38 0.08
C TYR A 201 -6.36 -17.12 0.38
N VAL A 202 -5.69 -16.54 -0.62
CA VAL A 202 -4.82 -15.38 -0.42
C VAL A 202 -5.13 -14.27 -1.43
N ILE A 203 -5.43 -13.08 -0.93
CA ILE A 203 -5.52 -11.86 -1.73
C ILE A 203 -4.33 -10.97 -1.39
N LEU A 204 -3.50 -10.64 -2.38
CA LEU A 204 -2.41 -9.68 -2.24
C LEU A 204 -2.84 -8.34 -2.83
N LEU A 205 -2.60 -7.25 -2.12
CA LEU A 205 -2.95 -5.90 -2.54
C LEU A 205 -1.68 -5.05 -2.66
N SER A 206 -1.50 -4.38 -3.79
CA SER A 206 -0.50 -3.31 -3.92
C SER A 206 -0.80 -2.44 -5.13
N GLY A 207 -0.59 -1.13 -5.02
CA GLY A 207 -0.56 -0.23 -6.17
C GLY A 207 0.74 -0.31 -6.97
N THR A 208 1.81 -0.82 -6.33
CA THR A 208 3.16 -0.95 -6.90
C THR A 208 3.74 -2.31 -6.52
N PRO A 209 3.35 -3.41 -7.18
CA PRO A 209 3.74 -4.77 -6.80
C PRO A 209 5.25 -5.03 -6.73
N THR A 210 6.00 -4.39 -7.61
CA THR A 210 7.47 -4.56 -7.75
C THR A 210 8.15 -3.20 -7.95
N PRO A 211 8.17 -2.33 -6.92
CA PRO A 211 8.61 -0.94 -7.07
C PRO A 211 10.08 -0.82 -7.47
N GLU A 212 10.93 -1.74 -7.08
CA GLU A 212 12.38 -1.70 -7.30
C GLU A 212 12.86 -2.74 -8.33
N SER A 213 12.29 -3.94 -8.25
CA SER A 213 12.67 -5.08 -9.11
C SER A 213 11.58 -6.12 -9.21
N TYR A 214 11.45 -6.76 -10.36
CA TYR A 214 10.55 -7.92 -10.52
C TYR A 214 10.88 -9.08 -9.57
N CYS A 215 12.12 -9.17 -9.08
CA CYS A 215 12.54 -10.16 -8.09
C CYS A 215 11.74 -10.10 -6.78
N GLN A 216 11.19 -8.93 -6.46
CA GLN A 216 10.35 -8.73 -5.28
C GLN A 216 9.11 -9.64 -5.28
N MET A 217 8.66 -10.10 -6.44
CA MET A 217 7.49 -10.96 -6.55
C MET A 217 7.70 -12.34 -5.89
N TYR A 218 8.92 -12.88 -5.91
CA TYR A 218 9.19 -14.22 -5.41
C TYR A 218 8.76 -14.43 -3.96
N HIS A 219 9.25 -13.61 -3.03
CA HIS A 219 8.94 -13.79 -1.60
C HIS A 219 7.53 -13.31 -1.21
N GLN A 220 6.86 -12.53 -2.06
CA GLN A 220 5.47 -12.16 -1.83
C GLN A 220 4.53 -13.36 -1.98
N VAL A 221 4.86 -14.31 -2.87
CA VAL A 221 3.99 -15.45 -3.18
C VAL A 221 4.56 -16.80 -2.72
N TYR A 222 5.78 -16.85 -2.21
CA TYR A 222 6.53 -18.08 -1.90
C TYR A 222 5.76 -19.09 -1.03
N GLY A 223 5.03 -18.62 -0.01
CA GLY A 223 4.25 -19.49 0.88
C GLY A 223 2.98 -20.10 0.25
N ILE A 224 2.55 -19.60 -0.90
CA ILE A 224 1.31 -20.01 -1.56
C ILE A 224 1.60 -21.26 -2.41
N ARG A 225 0.96 -22.39 -2.10
CA ARG A 225 1.26 -23.69 -2.74
C ARG A 225 1.01 -23.72 -4.25
N THR A 226 0.18 -22.84 -4.77
CA THR A 226 -0.21 -22.75 -6.18
C THR A 226 0.51 -21.63 -6.94
N ASN A 227 1.50 -20.98 -6.33
CA ASN A 227 2.24 -19.93 -6.99
C ASN A 227 3.08 -20.47 -8.18
N PRO A 228 3.38 -19.65 -9.20
CA PRO A 228 4.08 -20.13 -10.41
C PRO A 228 5.56 -20.48 -10.19
N PHE A 229 6.11 -20.23 -9.00
CA PHE A 229 7.53 -20.43 -8.68
C PHE A 229 7.77 -21.62 -7.73
N THR A 230 6.79 -22.48 -7.55
CA THR A 230 6.85 -23.65 -6.62
C THR A 230 7.92 -24.67 -6.99
N SER A 231 8.36 -24.72 -8.25
CA SER A 231 9.45 -25.57 -8.72
C SER A 231 10.82 -25.16 -8.14
N TYR A 232 10.95 -23.93 -7.66
CA TYR A 232 12.23 -23.41 -7.16
C TYR A 232 12.32 -23.60 -5.64
N LYS A 233 13.28 -24.40 -5.20
CA LYS A 233 13.51 -24.69 -3.78
C LYS A 233 13.84 -23.44 -2.94
N ASN A 234 14.45 -22.43 -3.55
CA ASN A 234 14.83 -21.17 -2.91
C ASN A 234 15.04 -20.07 -3.94
N PHE A 235 15.21 -18.82 -3.46
CA PHE A 235 15.43 -17.66 -4.31
C PHE A 235 16.67 -17.79 -5.22
N TYR A 236 17.71 -18.44 -4.78
CA TYR A 236 18.95 -18.54 -5.59
C TYR A 236 18.70 -19.40 -6.83
N ARG A 237 17.97 -20.53 -6.69
CA ARG A 237 17.56 -21.34 -7.86
C ARG A 237 16.60 -20.60 -8.79
N PHE A 238 15.67 -19.84 -8.20
CA PHE A 238 14.81 -18.95 -8.98
C PHE A 238 15.63 -17.89 -9.73
N SER A 239 16.68 -17.34 -9.11
CA SER A 239 17.50 -16.30 -9.72
C SER A 239 18.31 -16.79 -10.91
N ASP A 240 18.68 -18.07 -10.96
CA ASP A 240 19.42 -18.63 -12.10
C ASP A 240 18.61 -18.49 -13.41
N ASP A 241 17.28 -18.66 -13.36
CA ASP A 241 16.40 -18.59 -14.53
C ASP A 241 15.78 -17.21 -14.77
N HIS A 242 15.59 -16.43 -13.70
CA HIS A 242 14.74 -15.22 -13.74
C HIS A 242 15.47 -13.91 -13.46
N VAL A 243 16.79 -13.95 -13.20
CA VAL A 243 17.56 -12.74 -12.83
C VAL A 243 18.81 -12.61 -13.71
N ASN A 244 19.12 -11.39 -14.12
CA ASN A 244 20.42 -11.08 -14.69
C ASN A 244 21.37 -10.72 -13.54
N ILE A 245 22.03 -11.73 -12.98
CA ILE A 245 22.93 -11.57 -11.85
C ILE A 245 24.17 -10.79 -12.28
N LYS A 246 24.48 -9.71 -11.57
CA LYS A 246 25.69 -8.92 -11.78
C LYS A 246 26.64 -9.13 -10.61
N GLU A 247 27.90 -9.42 -10.90
CA GLU A 247 28.92 -9.54 -9.87
C GLU A 247 29.71 -8.23 -9.78
N ARG A 248 29.94 -7.77 -8.56
CA ARG A 248 30.74 -6.57 -8.29
C ARG A 248 31.74 -6.86 -7.16
N LYS A 249 32.96 -6.41 -7.34
CA LYS A 249 33.97 -6.47 -6.28
C LYS A 249 33.81 -5.27 -5.34
N ILE A 250 33.49 -5.52 -4.08
CA ILE A 250 33.33 -4.50 -3.04
C ILE A 250 34.24 -4.88 -1.88
N ASN A 251 35.18 -3.99 -1.54
CA ASN A 251 36.16 -4.20 -0.46
C ASN A 251 36.88 -5.58 -0.54
N GLY A 252 37.25 -5.99 -1.75
CA GLY A 252 37.95 -7.27 -1.97
C GLY A 252 37.03 -8.48 -2.14
N PHE A 253 35.74 -8.41 -1.77
CA PHE A 253 34.78 -9.49 -1.86
C PHE A 253 33.91 -9.37 -3.10
N MET A 254 33.63 -10.51 -3.74
CA MET A 254 32.65 -10.58 -4.83
C MET A 254 31.23 -10.59 -4.25
N VAL A 255 30.44 -9.58 -4.61
CA VAL A 255 29.04 -9.43 -4.17
C VAL A 255 28.13 -9.57 -5.39
N LYS A 256 27.14 -10.45 -5.28
CA LYS A 256 26.12 -10.66 -6.31
C LYS A 256 24.97 -9.69 -6.13
N ASP A 257 24.63 -8.98 -7.22
CA ASP A 257 23.49 -8.08 -7.31
C ASP A 257 22.34 -8.79 -8.05
N TYR A 258 21.23 -9.00 -7.35
CA TYR A 258 20.03 -9.66 -7.85
C TYR A 258 18.92 -8.67 -8.25
N SER A 259 19.19 -7.39 -8.35
CA SER A 259 18.18 -6.37 -8.63
C SER A 259 17.62 -6.39 -10.07
N SER A 260 18.30 -7.07 -11.00
CA SER A 260 17.92 -7.09 -12.42
C SER A 260 17.01 -8.28 -12.76
N GLY A 261 15.78 -8.30 -12.22
CA GLY A 261 14.77 -9.31 -12.54
C GLY A 261 14.31 -9.25 -14.00
N ARG A 262 14.14 -10.41 -14.64
CA ARG A 262 13.68 -10.53 -16.04
C ARG A 262 12.15 -10.44 -16.10
N SER A 263 11.64 -10.01 -17.25
CA SER A 263 10.18 -9.93 -17.53
C SER A 263 9.48 -11.30 -17.48
N SER A 264 10.22 -12.41 -17.53
CA SER A 264 9.69 -13.76 -17.35
C SER A 264 8.93 -13.92 -16.04
N ILE A 265 9.34 -13.20 -14.97
CA ILE A 265 8.66 -13.18 -13.67
C ILE A 265 7.22 -12.64 -13.83
N LEU A 266 7.08 -11.51 -14.52
CA LEU A 266 5.75 -10.92 -14.75
C LEU A 266 4.88 -11.79 -15.66
N ARG A 267 5.49 -12.42 -16.67
CA ARG A 267 4.76 -13.35 -17.55
C ARG A 267 4.22 -14.55 -16.76
N ALA A 268 5.01 -15.14 -15.88
CA ALA A 268 4.56 -16.23 -15.01
C ALA A 268 3.40 -15.80 -14.09
N MET A 269 3.45 -14.58 -13.57
CA MET A 269 2.42 -14.03 -12.68
C MET A 269 1.17 -13.51 -13.42
N LYS A 270 1.20 -13.30 -14.74
CA LYS A 270 0.13 -12.63 -15.50
C LYS A 270 -1.27 -13.19 -15.22
N LYS A 271 -1.41 -14.50 -15.15
CA LYS A 271 -2.70 -15.18 -14.90
C LYS A 271 -3.19 -15.08 -13.45
N HIS A 272 -2.44 -14.47 -12.56
CA HIS A 272 -2.78 -14.30 -11.15
C HIS A 272 -2.93 -12.84 -10.74
N ILE A 273 -2.72 -11.91 -11.67
CA ILE A 273 -2.75 -10.47 -11.42
C ILE A 273 -3.97 -9.86 -12.11
N ILE A 274 -4.76 -9.12 -11.36
CA ILE A 274 -5.78 -8.20 -11.87
C ILE A 274 -5.25 -6.79 -11.67
N SER A 275 -5.03 -6.07 -12.76
CA SER A 275 -4.51 -4.69 -12.74
C SER A 275 -5.63 -3.71 -12.98
N TYR A 276 -5.61 -2.57 -12.26
CA TYR A 276 -6.58 -1.50 -12.49
C TYR A 276 -5.97 -0.14 -12.14
N SER A 277 -5.91 0.74 -13.11
CA SER A 277 -5.31 2.07 -12.98
C SER A 277 -6.31 3.13 -12.50
N GLN A 278 -5.80 4.24 -12.00
CA GLN A 278 -6.61 5.43 -11.69
C GLN A 278 -7.31 5.96 -12.94
N LYS A 279 -6.65 5.92 -14.10
CA LYS A 279 -7.22 6.35 -15.38
C LYS A 279 -8.46 5.53 -15.74
N GLU A 280 -8.40 4.19 -15.62
CA GLU A 280 -9.54 3.30 -15.84
C GLU A 280 -10.65 3.53 -14.81
N ALA A 281 -10.31 3.92 -13.58
CA ALA A 281 -11.26 4.29 -12.53
C ALA A 281 -11.93 5.66 -12.76
N GLY A 282 -11.60 6.35 -13.86
CA GLY A 282 -12.17 7.63 -14.24
C GLY A 282 -11.55 8.84 -13.52
N PHE A 283 -10.36 8.67 -12.92
CA PHE A 283 -9.59 9.80 -12.42
C PHE A 283 -8.97 10.55 -13.61
N LYS A 284 -9.24 11.84 -13.67
CA LYS A 284 -8.73 12.74 -14.72
C LYS A 284 -7.62 13.66 -14.20
N VAL A 285 -7.11 13.37 -12.99
CA VAL A 285 -6.11 14.23 -12.34
C VAL A 285 -4.80 14.20 -13.10
N GLU A 286 -4.36 15.35 -13.54
CA GLU A 286 -3.00 15.59 -14.01
C GLU A 286 -2.14 16.04 -12.82
N THR A 287 -1.13 15.25 -12.46
CA THR A 287 -0.17 15.65 -11.44
C THR A 287 0.95 16.44 -12.09
N ARG A 288 1.01 17.73 -11.79
CA ARG A 288 2.07 18.63 -12.25
C ARG A 288 3.18 18.70 -11.21
N GLU A 289 4.38 18.35 -11.61
CA GLU A 289 5.54 18.40 -10.73
C GLU A 289 6.41 19.61 -11.04
N HIS A 290 6.70 20.39 -10.00
CA HIS A 290 7.50 21.60 -10.07
C HIS A 290 8.75 21.47 -9.22
N ILE A 291 9.92 21.71 -9.80
CA ILE A 291 11.18 21.75 -9.06
C ILE A 291 11.50 23.20 -8.73
N LEU A 292 11.63 23.49 -7.44
CA LEU A 292 11.99 24.80 -6.90
C LEU A 292 13.41 24.72 -6.34
N LEU A 293 14.28 25.61 -6.80
CA LEU A 293 15.67 25.68 -6.34
C LEU A 293 15.83 26.84 -5.35
N VAL A 294 16.41 26.54 -4.20
CA VAL A 294 16.63 27.49 -3.10
C VAL A 294 18.12 27.66 -2.85
N ASP A 295 18.55 28.90 -2.73
CA ASP A 295 19.89 29.21 -2.23
C ASP A 295 19.92 29.06 -0.71
N LEU A 296 20.89 28.33 -0.21
CA LEU A 296 21.15 28.21 1.22
C LEU A 296 22.13 29.32 1.68
N GLU A 297 22.27 29.44 3.00
CA GLU A 297 23.26 30.35 3.56
C GLU A 297 24.67 29.97 3.11
N PRO A 298 25.55 30.93 2.83
CA PRO A 298 26.96 30.68 2.41
C PRO A 298 27.73 29.79 3.39
N THR A 299 27.40 29.87 4.68
CA THR A 299 27.98 29.04 5.73
C THR A 299 27.67 27.56 5.56
N THR A 300 26.43 27.24 5.16
CA THR A 300 25.99 25.87 4.89
C THR A 300 26.74 25.27 3.73
N TYR A 301 26.95 26.02 2.65
CA TYR A 301 27.75 25.56 1.51
C TYR A 301 29.24 25.36 1.87
N LYS A 302 29.82 26.23 2.72
CA LYS A 302 31.19 26.09 3.21
C LYS A 302 31.37 24.79 4.00
N ILE A 303 30.41 24.48 4.92
CA ILE A 303 30.44 23.23 5.69
C ILE A 303 30.30 22.02 4.76
N ALA A 304 29.39 22.05 3.79
CA ALA A 304 29.19 20.95 2.84
C ALA A 304 30.45 20.73 1.97
N SER A 305 31.10 21.79 1.49
CA SER A 305 32.34 21.74 0.70
C SER A 305 33.49 21.17 1.51
N ARG A 306 33.64 21.61 2.75
CA ARG A 306 34.67 21.11 3.67
C ARG A 306 34.46 19.63 3.96
N LEU A 307 33.19 19.22 4.24
CA LEU A 307 32.90 17.83 4.49
C LEU A 307 33.15 16.92 3.28
N LYS A 308 32.91 17.41 2.06
CA LYS A 308 33.25 16.66 0.83
C LYS A 308 34.76 16.44 0.68
N LYS A 309 35.56 17.43 1.06
CA LYS A 309 37.00 17.39 0.91
C LYS A 309 37.67 16.59 2.03
N ASP A 310 37.34 16.93 3.27
CA ASP A 310 38.11 16.50 4.45
C ASP A 310 37.45 15.30 5.15
N LEU A 311 36.23 14.94 4.79
CA LEU A 311 35.39 13.87 5.38
C LEU A 311 35.08 14.08 6.87
N VAL A 312 35.55 15.18 7.44
CA VAL A 312 35.32 15.60 8.83
C VAL A 312 35.19 17.12 8.89
N VAL A 313 34.29 17.60 9.73
CA VAL A 313 34.21 19.01 10.11
C VAL A 313 34.06 19.08 11.62
N GLU A 314 35.09 19.65 12.26
CA GLU A 314 35.12 19.90 13.69
C GLU A 314 34.56 21.28 14.00
N GLY A 315 33.67 21.37 14.94
CA GLY A 315 33.21 22.58 15.60
C GLY A 315 33.77 22.66 17.00
N THR A 316 33.34 23.62 17.82
CA THR A 316 33.81 23.82 19.19
C THR A 316 33.46 22.61 20.07
N ASP A 317 32.24 22.11 20.00
CA ASP A 317 31.73 21.05 20.88
C ASP A 317 31.20 19.84 20.11
N GLU A 318 31.10 19.90 18.78
CA GLU A 318 30.47 18.90 17.97
C GLU A 318 31.24 18.57 16.70
N VAL A 319 31.19 17.32 16.27
CA VAL A 319 31.89 16.82 15.08
C VAL A 319 30.90 16.26 14.06
N ILE A 320 31.14 16.56 12.79
CA ILE A 320 30.47 15.94 11.65
C ILE A 320 31.48 15.01 10.99
N LEU A 321 31.22 13.70 11.06
CA LEU A 321 32.09 12.69 10.46
C LEU A 321 31.41 12.01 9.27
N ALA A 322 32.14 11.86 8.17
CA ALA A 322 31.66 11.26 6.94
C ALA A 322 32.66 10.25 6.36
N ASP A 323 33.22 9.39 7.22
CA ASP A 323 34.28 8.43 6.95
C ASP A 323 33.96 7.35 5.91
N THR A 324 32.66 7.20 5.57
CA THR A 324 32.22 6.28 4.54
C THR A 324 31.35 6.97 3.48
N PRO A 325 31.30 6.46 2.23
CA PRO A 325 30.45 7.04 1.19
C PRO A 325 28.96 7.09 1.59
N VAL A 326 28.50 6.15 2.41
CA VAL A 326 27.11 6.13 2.92
C VAL A 326 26.91 7.29 3.90
N LYS A 327 27.81 7.46 4.87
CA LYS A 327 27.75 8.57 5.84
C LYS A 327 27.87 9.91 5.11
N LEU A 328 28.79 10.05 4.17
CA LEU A 328 28.95 11.28 3.39
C LEU A 328 27.67 11.64 2.64
N MET A 329 27.07 10.69 1.94
CA MET A 329 25.79 10.88 1.24
C MET A 329 24.69 11.34 2.21
N MET A 330 24.57 10.71 3.37
CA MET A 330 23.56 11.06 4.38
C MET A 330 23.81 12.43 5.01
N LYS A 331 25.07 12.74 5.37
CA LYS A 331 25.43 14.04 5.95
C LYS A 331 25.26 15.19 4.96
N LEU A 332 25.62 15.01 3.70
CA LEU A 332 25.35 15.99 2.65
C LEU A 332 23.87 16.20 2.43
N HIS A 333 23.08 15.13 2.46
CA HIS A 333 21.62 15.24 2.34
C HIS A 333 21.00 16.03 3.50
N GLN A 334 21.53 15.86 4.73
CA GLN A 334 21.14 16.68 5.88
C GLN A 334 21.57 18.14 5.71
N LEU A 335 22.84 18.41 5.38
CA LEU A 335 23.36 19.77 5.19
C LEU A 335 22.57 20.55 4.14
N TYR A 336 22.32 19.93 2.98
CA TYR A 336 21.52 20.55 1.92
C TYR A 336 20.03 20.72 2.27
N SER A 337 19.55 20.08 3.34
CA SER A 337 18.22 20.36 3.88
C SER A 337 18.21 21.46 4.96
N GLY A 338 19.37 22.01 5.29
CA GLY A 338 19.53 23.01 6.36
C GLY A 338 19.63 22.39 7.76
N THR A 339 19.89 21.08 7.85
CA THR A 339 19.95 20.36 9.14
C THR A 339 21.24 19.58 9.29
N ILE A 340 21.56 19.15 10.50
CA ILE A 340 22.69 18.26 10.76
C ILE A 340 22.46 17.40 11.98
N LYS A 341 22.92 16.16 11.92
CA LYS A 341 23.08 15.26 13.06
C LYS A 341 24.57 15.01 13.29
N PHE A 342 25.06 15.33 14.46
CA PHE A 342 26.46 15.17 14.89
C PHE A 342 26.77 13.74 15.31
N GLU A 343 28.05 13.45 15.53
CA GLU A 343 28.49 12.13 16.03
C GLU A 343 28.10 11.90 17.50
N SER A 344 27.93 12.96 18.30
CA SER A 344 27.36 12.91 19.64
C SER A 344 25.93 12.35 19.69
N GLY A 345 25.24 12.34 18.54
CA GLY A 345 23.81 11.99 18.44
C GLY A 345 22.89 13.20 18.45
N ASN A 346 23.39 14.36 18.85
CA ASN A 346 22.64 15.63 18.79
C ASN A 346 22.33 16.02 17.35
N SER A 347 21.26 16.78 17.17
CA SER A 347 20.89 17.34 15.88
C SER A 347 20.39 18.77 16.03
N LYS A 348 20.57 19.58 15.01
CA LYS A 348 20.03 20.94 14.99
C LYS A 348 19.73 21.44 13.57
N VAL A 349 18.92 22.49 13.51
CA VAL A 349 18.74 23.31 12.31
C VAL A 349 19.92 24.27 12.22
N ILE A 350 20.57 24.30 11.07
CA ILE A 350 21.71 25.19 10.78
C ILE A 350 21.35 26.25 9.75
N ASP A 351 20.26 26.03 8.99
CA ASP A 351 19.83 26.92 7.91
C ASP A 351 18.30 26.87 7.75
N TYR A 352 17.68 28.03 7.73
CA TYR A 352 16.22 28.17 7.61
C TYR A 352 15.76 28.55 6.20
N SER A 353 16.67 28.68 5.23
CA SER A 353 16.37 29.20 3.88
C SER A 353 15.24 28.45 3.21
N LYS A 354 15.23 27.11 3.27
CA LYS A 354 14.14 26.28 2.70
C LYS A 354 12.82 26.52 3.40
N ALA A 355 12.81 26.51 4.73
CA ALA A 355 11.58 26.72 5.50
C ALA A 355 10.98 28.10 5.23
N ASN A 356 11.81 29.15 5.22
CA ASN A 356 11.41 30.52 4.88
C ASN A 356 10.87 30.60 3.45
N TYR A 357 11.57 30.00 2.49
CA TYR A 357 11.15 30.00 1.09
C TYR A 357 9.76 29.33 0.91
N ILE A 358 9.53 28.18 1.53
CA ILE A 358 8.26 27.48 1.47
C ILE A 358 7.17 28.33 2.11
N HIS A 359 7.41 28.88 3.29
CA HIS A 359 6.44 29.73 3.98
C HIS A 359 6.05 30.94 3.13
N TYR A 360 7.02 31.62 2.56
CA TYR A 360 6.77 32.83 1.76
C TYR A 360 6.05 32.52 0.45
N LYS A 361 6.46 31.45 -0.24
CA LYS A 361 5.87 31.06 -1.54
C LYS A 361 4.43 30.58 -1.42
N PHE A 362 4.05 30.01 -0.29
CA PHE A 362 2.74 29.41 -0.07
C PHE A 362 1.99 30.07 1.10
N ILE A 363 2.23 31.34 1.36
CA ILE A 363 1.74 32.06 2.54
C ILE A 363 0.20 32.02 2.67
N ASP A 364 -0.51 32.10 1.55
CA ASP A 364 -1.98 32.13 1.48
C ASP A 364 -2.58 30.78 1.09
N LYS A 365 -1.80 29.71 1.14
CA LYS A 365 -2.24 28.38 0.73
C LYS A 365 -2.18 27.39 1.87
N LYS A 366 -3.23 26.58 1.95
CA LYS A 366 -3.26 25.41 2.83
C LYS A 366 -2.54 24.25 2.15
N ILE A 367 -1.35 23.91 2.61
CA ILE A 367 -0.49 22.92 1.95
C ILE A 367 -0.18 21.70 2.82
N GLY A 368 0.13 20.59 2.16
CA GLY A 368 0.74 19.42 2.81
C GLY A 368 2.24 19.43 2.56
N ILE A 369 3.04 19.45 3.62
CA ILE A 369 4.51 19.47 3.55
C ILE A 369 5.06 18.12 3.96
N PHE A 370 5.84 17.49 3.08
CA PHE A 370 6.57 16.28 3.41
C PHE A 370 8.01 16.59 3.78
N TYR A 371 8.43 16.12 4.95
CA TYR A 371 9.80 16.24 5.45
C TYR A 371 10.44 14.86 5.69
N LYS A 372 11.77 14.80 5.72
CA LYS A 372 12.54 13.56 5.95
C LYS A 372 13.17 13.53 7.33
N PHE A 373 13.91 14.56 7.69
CA PHE A 373 14.65 14.66 8.95
C PHE A 373 13.87 15.39 10.02
N LYS A 374 14.01 14.98 11.29
CA LYS A 374 13.29 15.56 12.42
C LYS A 374 13.51 17.09 12.52
N GLU A 375 14.74 17.54 12.28
CA GLU A 375 15.08 18.96 12.37
C GLU A 375 14.44 19.81 11.27
N GLU A 376 14.04 19.24 10.13
CA GLU A 376 13.26 19.93 9.12
C GLU A 376 11.86 20.32 9.66
N LEU A 377 11.25 19.44 10.48
CA LEU A 377 10.02 19.76 11.17
C LEU A 377 10.24 20.90 12.18
N ASN A 378 11.34 20.90 12.91
CA ASN A 378 11.67 21.97 13.85
C ASN A 378 11.87 23.31 13.12
N ALA A 379 12.52 23.30 11.94
CA ALA A 379 12.63 24.47 11.09
C ALA A 379 11.26 24.99 10.62
N LEU A 380 10.40 24.08 10.15
CA LEU A 380 9.03 24.43 9.74
C LEU A 380 8.21 25.03 10.90
N LYS A 381 8.24 24.38 12.07
CA LYS A 381 7.53 24.88 13.27
C LYS A 381 8.03 26.27 13.69
N LYS A 382 9.34 26.49 13.62
CA LYS A 382 9.92 27.80 13.96
C LYS A 382 9.46 28.92 13.02
N VAL A 383 9.33 28.60 11.72
CA VAL A 383 8.96 29.60 10.69
C VAL A 383 7.44 29.81 10.61
N TYR A 384 6.66 28.73 10.71
CA TYR A 384 5.21 28.78 10.55
C TYR A 384 4.46 29.15 11.84
N GLY A 385 5.09 28.94 13.02
CA GLY A 385 4.42 29.09 14.31
C GLY A 385 3.13 28.25 14.38
N ASP A 386 2.04 28.92 14.75
CA ASP A 386 0.72 28.27 14.90
C ASP A 386 0.01 27.93 13.59
N LYS A 387 0.56 28.30 12.43
CA LYS A 387 -0.02 28.04 11.11
C LYS A 387 0.28 26.63 10.57
N ILE A 388 1.00 25.78 11.31
CA ILE A 388 1.33 24.43 10.92
C ILE A 388 0.97 23.42 12.01
N CYS A 389 0.44 22.27 11.60
CA CYS A 389 0.12 21.15 12.48
C CYS A 389 0.80 19.85 12.00
N THR A 390 0.74 18.81 12.81
CA THR A 390 1.26 17.47 12.47
C THR A 390 0.16 16.41 12.48
N GLU A 391 -1.03 16.73 13.01
CA GLU A 391 -2.14 15.82 13.15
C GLU A 391 -3.18 16.05 12.04
N LEU A 392 -3.64 14.94 11.46
CA LEU A 392 -4.56 14.98 10.32
C LEU A 392 -5.94 15.53 10.70
N GLU A 393 -6.37 15.28 11.93
CA GLU A 393 -7.64 15.79 12.45
C GLU A 393 -7.61 17.32 12.55
N GLU A 394 -6.55 17.88 13.12
CA GLU A 394 -6.35 19.33 13.19
C GLU A 394 -6.28 19.97 11.80
N PHE A 395 -5.51 19.35 10.88
CA PHE A 395 -5.46 19.80 9.49
C PHE A 395 -6.83 19.80 8.82
N ASN A 396 -7.65 18.77 9.07
CA ASN A 396 -8.97 18.70 8.45
C ASN A 396 -9.98 19.72 9.02
N ASN A 397 -9.79 20.16 10.25
CA ASN A 397 -10.75 21.02 10.96
C ASN A 397 -10.32 22.50 11.08
N THR A 398 -9.11 22.84 10.62
CA THR A 398 -8.56 24.19 10.64
C THR A 398 -7.99 24.59 9.28
N ASP A 399 -7.57 25.85 9.13
CA ASP A 399 -6.87 26.34 7.93
C ASP A 399 -5.35 26.15 7.99
N LYS A 400 -4.85 25.45 9.00
CA LYS A 400 -3.41 25.18 9.15
C LYS A 400 -2.90 24.26 8.03
N SER A 401 -1.67 24.51 7.60
CA SER A 401 -0.90 23.56 6.79
C SER A 401 -0.45 22.38 7.65
N ILE A 402 -0.16 21.25 7.02
CA ILE A 402 0.30 20.03 7.74
C ILE A 402 1.71 19.65 7.33
N ALA A 403 2.53 19.28 8.32
CA ALA A 403 3.85 18.68 8.09
C ALA A 403 3.85 17.20 8.46
N LEU A 404 4.25 16.34 7.51
CA LEU A 404 4.28 14.90 7.65
C LEU A 404 5.64 14.34 7.28
N GLN A 405 6.15 13.40 8.08
CA GLN A 405 7.36 12.69 7.69
C GLN A 405 7.09 11.76 6.50
N ILE A 406 7.93 11.82 5.45
CA ILE A 406 7.71 11.08 4.19
C ILE A 406 7.39 9.60 4.43
N VAL A 407 8.20 8.90 5.25
CA VAL A 407 8.02 7.47 5.50
C VAL A 407 6.70 7.15 6.20
N SER A 408 6.29 7.99 7.15
CA SER A 408 5.04 7.77 7.90
C SER A 408 3.81 8.38 7.23
N GLY A 409 3.97 9.40 6.39
CA GLY A 409 2.89 10.11 5.69
C GLY A 409 2.59 9.58 4.29
N ARG A 410 3.44 8.71 3.74
CA ARG A 410 3.27 8.17 2.38
C ARG A 410 2.10 7.19 2.24
N GLU A 411 1.52 6.69 3.32
CA GLU A 411 0.51 5.64 3.30
C GLU A 411 -0.64 5.94 4.25
N GLY A 412 -1.84 5.51 3.85
CA GLY A 412 -3.04 5.59 4.70
C GLY A 412 -3.59 6.99 4.98
N ILE A 413 -3.00 8.06 4.41
CA ILE A 413 -3.37 9.45 4.69
C ILE A 413 -4.00 10.10 3.45
N SER A 414 -5.04 10.91 3.65
CA SER A 414 -5.67 11.71 2.61
C SER A 414 -5.48 13.20 2.86
N LEU A 415 -4.82 13.88 1.92
CA LEU A 415 -4.58 15.33 1.96
C LEU A 415 -5.46 16.08 0.94
N ARG A 416 -6.68 15.61 0.73
CA ARG A 416 -7.62 16.21 -0.24
C ARG A 416 -7.94 17.69 0.04
N LYS A 417 -7.80 18.17 1.29
CA LYS A 417 -7.99 19.55 1.66
C LYS A 417 -6.77 20.43 1.41
N ALA A 418 -5.62 19.85 1.07
CA ALA A 418 -4.45 20.62 0.67
C ALA A 418 -4.62 21.16 -0.76
N GLU A 419 -4.18 22.38 -0.99
CA GLU A 419 -4.15 23.01 -2.32
C GLU A 419 -2.93 22.54 -3.12
N ALA A 420 -1.81 22.25 -2.44
CA ALA A 420 -0.60 21.72 -3.03
C ALA A 420 0.12 20.75 -2.08
N LEU A 421 0.94 19.86 -2.64
CA LEU A 421 1.94 19.09 -1.88
C LEU A 421 3.30 19.74 -2.07
N VAL A 422 4.02 19.90 -0.97
CA VAL A 422 5.36 20.49 -0.96
C VAL A 422 6.31 19.50 -0.30
N TYR A 423 7.36 19.10 -1.00
CA TYR A 423 8.41 18.28 -0.46
C TYR A 423 9.56 19.16 -0.04
N TYR A 424 9.72 19.32 1.28
CA TYR A 424 10.86 19.98 1.87
C TYR A 424 12.16 19.25 1.52
N ASN A 425 12.06 17.92 1.49
CA ASN A 425 13.16 17.04 1.13
C ASN A 425 12.63 15.83 0.36
N ILE A 426 13.52 15.03 -0.22
CA ILE A 426 13.20 13.82 -0.97
C ILE A 426 13.77 12.59 -0.28
N ASP A 427 13.08 11.46 -0.33
CA ASP A 427 13.62 10.20 0.18
C ASP A 427 14.39 9.44 -0.92
N PHE A 428 15.33 8.61 -0.51
CA PHE A 428 16.10 7.75 -1.42
C PHE A 428 15.25 6.62 -2.04
N SER A 429 14.08 6.35 -1.49
CA SER A 429 13.19 5.28 -1.91
C SER A 429 12.23 5.71 -3.02
N ALA A 430 12.24 4.99 -4.13
CA ALA A 430 11.27 5.16 -5.20
C ALA A 430 9.83 4.90 -4.71
N THR A 431 9.63 3.94 -3.81
CA THR A 431 8.32 3.67 -3.19
C THR A 431 7.79 4.90 -2.45
N SER A 432 8.65 5.57 -1.66
CA SER A 432 8.27 6.80 -0.95
C SER A 432 7.81 7.90 -1.90
N TYR A 433 8.54 8.10 -3.00
CA TYR A 433 8.20 9.05 -4.04
C TYR A 433 6.82 8.78 -4.64
N TRP A 434 6.59 7.58 -5.18
CA TRP A 434 5.36 7.25 -5.89
C TRP A 434 4.13 7.21 -4.98
N GLN A 435 4.26 6.71 -3.75
CA GLN A 435 3.12 6.60 -2.83
C GLN A 435 2.71 7.93 -2.19
N SER A 436 3.66 8.84 -1.95
CA SER A 436 3.35 10.13 -1.33
C SER A 436 2.77 11.14 -2.32
N ARG A 437 3.18 11.09 -3.58
CA ARG A 437 2.78 12.03 -4.64
C ARG A 437 1.27 12.09 -4.87
N ASP A 438 0.59 10.95 -4.77
CA ASP A 438 -0.82 10.84 -5.10
C ASP A 438 -1.77 11.14 -3.91
N ARG A 439 -1.28 11.80 -2.84
CA ARG A 439 -2.08 12.02 -1.60
C ARG A 439 -3.19 13.06 -1.73
N MET A 440 -3.14 13.93 -2.73
CA MET A 440 -4.20 14.90 -3.02
C MET A 440 -5.21 14.43 -4.07
N THR A 441 -4.93 13.34 -4.77
CA THR A 441 -5.76 12.87 -5.88
C THR A 441 -7.19 12.54 -5.43
N THR A 442 -8.19 13.17 -6.03
CA THR A 442 -9.63 12.88 -5.88
C THR A 442 -10.26 12.77 -7.28
N LYS A 443 -11.49 12.25 -7.39
CA LYS A 443 -12.18 12.20 -8.68
C LYS A 443 -12.58 13.57 -9.21
N GLU A 444 -12.86 14.48 -8.29
CA GLU A 444 -13.32 15.85 -8.57
C GLU A 444 -12.16 16.78 -8.91
N ARG A 445 -10.96 16.45 -8.46
CA ARG A 445 -9.76 17.28 -8.70
C ARG A 445 -9.21 16.99 -10.09
N LEU A 446 -9.10 18.00 -10.93
CA LEU A 446 -8.55 17.90 -12.29
C LEU A 446 -7.03 18.08 -12.30
N GLU A 447 -6.48 18.87 -11.39
CA GLU A 447 -5.05 19.19 -11.31
C GLU A 447 -4.53 19.03 -9.89
N SER A 448 -3.32 18.56 -9.75
CA SER A 448 -2.64 18.36 -8.48
C SER A 448 -1.20 18.83 -8.59
N ASP A 449 -0.89 19.96 -7.95
CA ASP A 449 0.44 20.52 -7.96
C ASP A 449 1.31 19.92 -6.85
N VAL A 450 2.47 19.42 -7.26
CA VAL A 450 3.50 18.86 -6.38
C VAL A 450 4.79 19.64 -6.56
N TYR A 451 5.27 20.22 -5.47
CA TYR A 451 6.47 21.06 -5.47
C TYR A 451 7.62 20.36 -4.74
N TRP A 452 8.73 20.21 -5.42
CA TRP A 452 9.99 19.67 -4.88
C TRP A 452 10.94 20.81 -4.58
N VAL A 453 11.26 21.04 -3.32
CA VAL A 453 12.12 22.13 -2.89
C VAL A 453 13.54 21.62 -2.67
N PHE A 454 14.41 21.87 -3.61
CA PHE A 454 15.81 21.43 -3.61
C PHE A 454 16.77 22.59 -3.38
N SER A 455 17.88 22.31 -2.74
CA SER A 455 18.97 23.28 -2.63
C SER A 455 19.74 23.37 -3.92
N LYS A 456 20.15 24.55 -4.34
CA LYS A 456 21.08 24.69 -5.46
C LYS A 456 22.39 23.93 -5.15
N GLY A 457 22.85 23.12 -6.09
CA GLY A 457 24.04 22.28 -5.91
C GLY A 457 23.90 21.13 -4.90
N GLY A 458 22.69 20.89 -4.38
CA GLY A 458 22.38 19.77 -3.50
C GLY A 458 22.23 18.44 -4.23
N ILE A 459 22.24 17.34 -3.46
CA ILE A 459 22.11 15.98 -4.01
C ILE A 459 20.65 15.60 -4.34
N GLU A 460 19.68 16.41 -3.94
CA GLU A 460 18.25 16.12 -4.05
C GLU A 460 17.80 15.97 -5.51
N SER A 461 18.35 16.79 -6.42
CA SER A 461 18.07 16.70 -7.86
C SER A 461 18.45 15.35 -8.45
N GLU A 462 19.55 14.77 -8.02
CA GLU A 462 20.02 13.46 -8.48
C GLU A 462 19.22 12.32 -7.84
N ILE A 463 18.79 12.48 -6.57
CA ILE A 463 17.86 11.56 -5.93
C ILE A 463 16.56 11.55 -6.72
N TYR A 464 16.02 12.71 -7.06
CA TYR A 464 14.79 12.85 -7.85
C TYR A 464 14.89 12.14 -9.22
N LYS A 465 16.00 12.35 -9.96
CA LYS A 465 16.24 11.67 -11.23
C LYS A 465 16.26 10.14 -11.12
N ALA A 466 16.70 9.60 -10.00
CA ALA A 466 16.69 8.15 -9.77
C ALA A 466 15.29 7.63 -9.42
N VAL A 467 14.66 8.22 -8.40
CA VAL A 467 13.38 7.72 -7.88
C VAL A 467 12.20 7.94 -8.83
N SER A 468 12.22 9.00 -9.63
CA SER A 468 11.22 9.25 -10.66
C SER A 468 11.24 8.18 -11.76
N LYS A 469 12.37 7.51 -11.97
CA LYS A 469 12.53 6.36 -12.87
C LYS A 469 12.28 5.00 -12.18
N LYS A 470 11.59 4.98 -11.05
CA LYS A 470 11.33 3.78 -10.23
C LYS A 470 12.60 3.04 -9.78
N LYS A 471 13.66 3.79 -9.47
CA LYS A 471 14.94 3.25 -8.97
C LYS A 471 15.28 3.92 -7.66
N ASP A 472 15.64 3.14 -6.65
CA ASP A 472 16.16 3.71 -5.41
C ASP A 472 17.50 4.40 -5.65
N PHE A 473 17.70 5.53 -4.98
CA PHE A 473 18.96 6.22 -5.00
C PHE A 473 19.94 5.54 -4.04
N THR A 474 21.01 4.99 -4.59
CA THR A 474 22.00 4.19 -3.86
C THR A 474 23.37 4.86 -3.85
N VAL A 475 24.28 4.33 -3.04
CA VAL A 475 25.71 4.75 -3.02
C VAL A 475 26.36 4.69 -4.40
N SER A 476 25.96 3.74 -5.26
CA SER A 476 26.47 3.67 -6.63
C SER A 476 26.04 4.86 -7.49
N HIS A 477 24.85 5.43 -7.25
CA HIS A 477 24.43 6.66 -7.90
C HIS A 477 25.19 7.86 -7.34
N PHE A 478 25.38 7.91 -6.03
CA PHE A 478 26.14 8.97 -5.35
C PHE A 478 27.60 9.06 -5.82
N LYS A 479 28.31 7.91 -5.90
CA LYS A 479 29.71 7.87 -6.36
C LYS A 479 29.95 8.35 -7.79
N LYS A 480 28.92 8.43 -8.63
CA LYS A 480 29.00 8.99 -9.98
C LYS A 480 28.95 10.52 -10.00
N LEU A 481 28.63 11.16 -8.87
CA LEU A 481 28.54 12.60 -8.73
C LEU A 481 29.79 13.22 -8.08
N SER A 482 30.60 12.40 -7.45
CA SER A 482 31.91 12.73 -6.90
C SER A 482 33.01 12.39 -7.90
#